data_020b4d1cf5f116f092716c7930945a57
#
_entry.id   020b4d1cf5f116f092716c7930945a57
#
_cell.length_a   1.000
_cell.length_b   1.000
_cell.length_c   1.000
_cell.angle_alpha   90.00
_cell.angle_beta   90.00
_cell.angle_gamma   90.00
#
_symmetry.space_group_name_H-M   'P 1'
#
loop_
_entity.id
_entity.type
_entity.pdbx_description
1 polymer ?
#
loop_
_entity_poly.entity_id
_entity_poly.type
_entity_poly.pdbx_seq_one_letter_code
_entity_poly.pdbx_strand_id
1 'polypeptide(L)'
;MATNKTYDQIKVGDTAEIVRECSSNDLLVFAHASGNHNPIHLPDTDWTGDGLVDKPVAPAMWVGGLASAVLGNILPGPGTIYKAQSFRFLSGAAVGDKLHVRVTATEKRPDNIVLFDMSVTRGDGTRLVEGVAEVAAPTELIEFDSSDIPAILVQRHRHFNRMIELAKTLPALPTAVAAPDDPNSLEGALMAAREGLIMPILIGAKSRIEAAAKELDEDLGPYELIDIEDEMEAAGCAVALVHEGRVKAVMKGHLHTDHLLHHVVKRDGGLRTKRRISHVFVMDIP
;
A
#
# COMPACT_ATOMS: atom_id res chain seq x y z
N MET A 1 -27.38 7.41 1.09
CA MET A 1 -27.52 8.88 1.15
C MET A 1 -27.57 9.32 2.60
N ALA A 2 -26.75 10.28 3.00
CA ALA A 2 -26.78 10.94 4.30
C ALA A 2 -27.42 12.32 4.14
N THR A 3 -28.23 12.71 5.12
CA THR A 3 -28.86 14.04 5.19
C THR A 3 -28.45 14.72 6.49
N ASN A 4 -28.24 16.03 6.45
CA ASN A 4 -27.92 16.80 7.64
C ASN A 4 -29.17 17.15 8.45
N LYS A 5 -28.94 17.59 9.72
CA LYS A 5 -29.87 18.42 10.47
C LYS A 5 -29.49 19.87 10.31
N THR A 6 -30.43 20.71 9.91
CA THR A 6 -30.21 22.18 9.90
C THR A 6 -30.08 22.73 11.30
N TYR A 7 -29.46 23.91 11.43
CA TYR A 7 -29.33 24.59 12.74
C TYR A 7 -30.66 24.65 13.51
N ASP A 8 -31.79 24.96 12.86
CA ASP A 8 -33.08 25.09 13.49
C ASP A 8 -33.64 23.74 14.00
N GLN A 9 -33.28 22.64 13.34
CA GLN A 9 -33.69 21.29 13.69
C GLN A 9 -32.89 20.71 14.85
N ILE A 10 -31.66 21.22 15.10
CA ILE A 10 -30.83 20.75 16.21
C ILE A 10 -31.36 21.22 17.53
N LYS A 11 -31.44 20.32 18.50
CA LYS A 11 -31.86 20.60 19.88
C LYS A 11 -30.71 20.31 20.84
N VAL A 12 -30.58 21.10 21.89
CA VAL A 12 -29.69 20.78 23.00
C VAL A 12 -30.08 19.41 23.56
N GLY A 13 -29.11 18.54 23.77
CA GLY A 13 -29.29 17.14 24.14
C GLY A 13 -29.31 16.15 22.94
N ASP A 14 -29.37 16.61 21.69
CA ASP A 14 -29.22 15.74 20.54
C ASP A 14 -27.84 15.06 20.59
N THR A 15 -27.82 13.76 20.36
CA THR A 15 -26.59 12.94 20.39
C THR A 15 -26.41 12.13 19.10
N ALA A 16 -25.18 11.89 18.74
CA ALA A 16 -24.81 10.93 17.70
C ALA A 16 -23.53 10.16 18.10
N GLU A 17 -23.39 8.95 17.57
CA GLU A 17 -22.28 8.07 17.89
C GLU A 17 -21.88 7.26 16.66
N ILE A 18 -20.59 6.99 16.54
CA ILE A 18 -20.05 5.95 15.66
C ILE A 18 -19.20 4.99 16.47
N VAL A 19 -19.06 3.77 15.96
CA VAL A 19 -18.08 2.79 16.45
C VAL A 19 -17.04 2.58 15.36
N ARG A 20 -15.76 2.80 15.69
CA ARG A 20 -14.63 2.65 14.78
C ARG A 20 -13.60 1.72 15.39
N GLU A 21 -13.16 0.71 14.64
CA GLU A 21 -12.01 -0.09 15.02
C GLU A 21 -10.73 0.61 14.57
N CYS A 22 -9.72 0.67 15.45
CA CYS A 22 -8.39 1.17 15.12
C CYS A 22 -7.62 0.13 14.33
N SER A 23 -7.39 0.34 13.06
CA SER A 23 -6.62 -0.57 12.22
C SER A 23 -5.19 -0.07 12.00
N SER A 24 -4.28 -1.00 11.70
CA SER A 24 -2.91 -0.63 11.31
C SER A 24 -2.87 0.25 10.05
N ASN A 25 -3.82 0.08 9.14
CA ASN A 25 -3.91 0.90 7.92
C ASN A 25 -4.30 2.35 8.25
N ASP A 26 -5.19 2.55 9.24
CA ASP A 26 -5.54 3.91 9.69
C ASP A 26 -4.32 4.68 10.16
N LEU A 27 -3.41 4.01 10.90
CA LEU A 27 -2.19 4.64 11.42
C LEU A 27 -1.22 5.04 10.29
N LEU A 28 -1.06 4.19 9.28
CA LEU A 28 -0.23 4.50 8.11
C LEU A 28 -0.83 5.64 7.29
N VAL A 29 -2.13 5.61 7.00
CA VAL A 29 -2.83 6.68 6.29
C VAL A 29 -2.68 8.01 7.04
N PHE A 30 -2.85 8.00 8.37
CA PHE A 30 -2.69 9.20 9.18
C PHE A 30 -1.24 9.70 9.19
N ALA A 31 -0.26 8.81 9.29
CA ALA A 31 1.16 9.17 9.23
C ALA A 31 1.51 9.89 7.93
N HIS A 32 1.06 9.36 6.79
CA HIS A 32 1.26 9.99 5.50
C HIS A 32 0.51 11.32 5.36
N ALA A 33 -0.75 11.37 5.78
CA ALA A 33 -1.59 12.57 5.66
C ALA A 33 -1.13 13.72 6.57
N SER A 34 -0.64 13.41 7.77
CA SER A 34 -0.20 14.39 8.77
C SER A 34 1.30 14.71 8.75
N GLY A 35 2.12 13.85 8.11
CA GLY A 35 3.57 13.90 8.20
C GLY A 35 4.13 13.43 9.56
N ASN A 36 3.30 12.85 10.44
CA ASN A 36 3.75 12.36 11.75
C ASN A 36 4.31 10.94 11.62
N HIS A 37 5.63 10.84 11.43
CA HIS A 37 6.36 9.58 11.32
C HIS A 37 6.99 9.14 12.65
N ASN A 38 6.41 9.50 13.79
CA ASN A 38 6.92 9.04 15.09
C ASN A 38 6.83 7.50 15.17
N PRO A 39 7.95 6.79 15.41
CA PRO A 39 8.01 5.32 15.38
C PRO A 39 7.01 4.62 16.28
N ILE A 40 6.65 5.20 17.44
CA ILE A 40 5.65 4.61 18.37
C ILE A 40 4.25 4.49 17.77
N HIS A 41 3.98 5.19 16.66
CA HIS A 41 2.71 5.16 15.96
C HIS A 41 2.72 4.27 14.73
N LEU A 42 3.91 3.84 14.29
CA LEU A 42 4.04 3.10 13.04
C LEU A 42 3.89 1.59 13.31
N PRO A 43 3.01 0.90 12.57
CA PRO A 43 2.95 -0.55 12.59
C PRO A 43 4.27 -1.15 12.11
N ASP A 44 4.57 -2.36 12.59
CA ASP A 44 5.72 -3.16 12.16
C ASP A 44 7.09 -2.54 12.51
N THR A 45 7.14 -1.69 13.53
CA THR A 45 8.35 -1.01 13.98
C THR A 45 8.77 -1.56 15.35
N ASP A 46 10.06 -1.86 15.50
CA ASP A 46 10.72 -2.07 16.78
C ASP A 46 11.24 -0.72 17.26
N TRP A 47 10.42 0.01 18.03
CA TRP A 47 10.79 1.31 18.55
C TRP A 47 11.43 1.25 19.94
N THR A 48 11.34 0.09 20.63
CA THR A 48 12.05 -0.16 21.90
C THR A 48 13.47 -0.64 21.68
N GLY A 49 13.79 -1.21 20.51
CA GLY A 49 15.11 -1.72 20.14
C GLY A 49 15.45 -3.08 20.76
N ASP A 50 14.44 -3.87 21.12
CA ASP A 50 14.61 -5.21 21.70
C ASP A 50 14.63 -6.35 20.66
N GLY A 51 14.50 -6.02 19.38
CA GLY A 51 14.48 -6.94 18.27
C GLY A 51 13.08 -7.53 17.97
N LEU A 52 12.04 -7.05 18.65
CA LEU A 52 10.65 -7.46 18.46
C LEU A 52 9.83 -6.30 17.91
N VAL A 53 8.79 -6.62 17.15
CA VAL A 53 7.85 -5.60 16.67
C VAL A 53 6.95 -5.17 17.80
N ASP A 54 6.97 -3.89 18.11
CA ASP A 54 6.15 -3.29 19.15
C ASP A 54 4.68 -3.10 18.74
N LYS A 55 3.78 -3.09 19.72
CA LYS A 55 2.38 -2.74 19.48
C LYS A 55 2.24 -1.23 19.33
N PRO A 56 1.83 -0.71 18.14
CA PRO A 56 1.77 0.71 17.91
C PRO A 56 0.65 1.36 18.72
N VAL A 57 0.94 2.56 19.25
CA VAL A 57 -0.05 3.43 19.91
C VAL A 57 -0.66 4.35 18.85
N ALA A 58 -1.99 4.41 18.79
CA ALA A 58 -2.66 5.30 17.85
C ALA A 58 -2.31 6.78 18.15
N PRO A 59 -2.01 7.60 17.12
CA PRO A 59 -1.79 9.03 17.31
C PRO A 59 -3.00 9.66 17.98
N ALA A 60 -2.78 10.43 19.05
CA ALA A 60 -3.85 11.05 19.81
C ALA A 60 -4.76 11.95 18.94
N MET A 61 -4.17 12.68 17.98
CA MET A 61 -4.91 13.51 17.04
C MET A 61 -5.73 12.71 16.03
N TRP A 62 -5.33 11.48 15.67
CA TRP A 62 -6.18 10.58 14.90
C TRP A 62 -7.42 10.19 15.71
N VAL A 63 -7.23 9.80 16.98
CA VAL A 63 -8.34 9.41 17.86
C VAL A 63 -9.31 10.57 18.07
N GLY A 64 -8.79 11.76 18.37
CA GLY A 64 -9.61 12.97 18.53
C GLY A 64 -10.33 13.38 17.24
N GLY A 65 -9.64 13.24 16.11
CA GLY A 65 -10.17 13.55 14.78
C GLY A 65 -11.38 12.70 14.35
N LEU A 66 -11.61 11.54 14.99
CA LEU A 66 -12.81 10.73 14.73
C LEU A 66 -14.12 11.46 15.04
N ALA A 67 -14.10 12.46 15.92
CA ALA A 67 -15.27 13.32 16.16
C ALA A 67 -15.72 14.05 14.89
N SER A 68 -14.78 14.37 13.98
CA SER A 68 -15.10 14.99 12.70
C SER A 68 -16.02 14.11 11.84
N ALA A 69 -15.86 12.80 11.88
CA ALA A 69 -16.74 11.88 11.15
C ALA A 69 -18.18 11.91 11.71
N VAL A 70 -18.35 12.03 13.01
CA VAL A 70 -19.69 12.14 13.62
C VAL A 70 -20.32 13.47 13.25
N LEU A 71 -19.58 14.56 13.42
CA LEU A 71 -20.10 15.92 13.19
C LEU A 71 -20.34 16.20 11.70
N GLY A 72 -19.46 15.72 10.81
CA GLY A 72 -19.59 15.97 9.37
C GLY A 72 -20.53 15.03 8.63
N ASN A 73 -20.81 13.84 9.19
CA ASN A 73 -21.61 12.84 8.47
C ASN A 73 -22.99 12.60 9.12
N ILE A 74 -23.16 12.91 10.43
CA ILE A 74 -24.35 12.48 11.18
C ILE A 74 -25.04 13.65 11.90
N LEU A 75 -24.34 14.40 12.76
CA LEU A 75 -24.94 15.44 13.60
C LEU A 75 -23.94 16.59 13.81
N PRO A 76 -24.15 17.75 13.20
CA PRO A 76 -25.21 18.15 12.25
C PRO A 76 -25.25 17.35 10.96
N GLY A 77 -24.12 16.83 10.45
CA GLY A 77 -24.01 16.10 9.19
C GLY A 77 -23.43 16.94 8.05
N PRO A 78 -23.68 16.57 6.78
CA PRO A 78 -23.16 17.28 5.62
C PRO A 78 -23.32 18.80 5.68
N GLY A 79 -22.28 19.55 5.30
CA GLY A 79 -22.25 21.01 5.36
C GLY A 79 -21.80 21.62 6.69
N THR A 80 -21.46 20.80 7.69
CA THR A 80 -20.91 21.26 8.97
C THR A 80 -19.49 21.81 8.80
N ILE A 81 -19.21 22.95 9.41
CA ILE A 81 -17.87 23.58 9.38
C ILE A 81 -17.36 23.74 10.82
N TYR A 82 -16.21 23.19 11.13
CA TYR A 82 -15.53 23.42 12.40
C TYR A 82 -15.09 24.88 12.56
N LYS A 83 -15.28 25.43 13.75
CA LYS A 83 -14.79 26.75 14.16
C LYS A 83 -13.71 26.63 15.23
N ALA A 84 -13.92 25.75 16.23
CA ALA A 84 -12.94 25.48 17.27
C ALA A 84 -13.08 24.06 17.80
N GLN A 85 -11.99 23.56 18.40
CA GLN A 85 -11.96 22.26 19.05
C GLN A 85 -10.99 22.28 20.23
N SER A 86 -11.45 21.80 21.37
CA SER A 86 -10.57 21.45 22.49
C SER A 86 -10.49 19.92 22.65
N PHE A 87 -9.33 19.42 23.04
CA PHE A 87 -9.12 18.02 23.40
C PHE A 87 -8.36 17.89 24.71
N ARG A 88 -8.80 16.92 25.50
CA ARG A 88 -8.01 16.36 26.60
C ARG A 88 -7.82 14.87 26.33
N PHE A 89 -6.58 14.45 26.19
CA PHE A 89 -6.20 13.05 25.98
C PHE A 89 -5.95 12.40 27.33
N LEU A 90 -6.70 11.37 27.66
CA LEU A 90 -6.71 10.72 28.99
C LEU A 90 -5.98 9.38 28.95
N SER A 91 -6.07 8.66 27.84
CA SER A 91 -5.43 7.36 27.64
C SER A 91 -5.18 7.12 26.14
N GLY A 92 -4.24 6.22 25.81
CA GLY A 92 -3.95 5.85 24.44
C GLY A 92 -4.89 4.79 23.89
N ALA A 93 -5.08 4.78 22.57
CA ALA A 93 -5.69 3.68 21.84
C ALA A 93 -4.61 2.84 21.15
N ALA A 94 -4.91 1.59 20.85
CA ALA A 94 -4.03 0.68 20.13
C ALA A 94 -4.77 -0.01 18.98
N VAL A 95 -4.01 -0.61 18.06
CA VAL A 95 -4.58 -1.42 16.97
C VAL A 95 -5.44 -2.55 17.54
N GLY A 96 -6.64 -2.70 16.99
CA GLY A 96 -7.67 -3.66 17.43
C GLY A 96 -8.64 -3.11 18.46
N ASP A 97 -8.41 -1.91 19.02
CA ASP A 97 -9.38 -1.28 19.95
C ASP A 97 -10.63 -0.84 19.18
N LYS A 98 -11.80 -1.14 19.74
CA LYS A 98 -13.09 -0.59 19.31
C LYS A 98 -13.35 0.73 20.03
N LEU A 99 -13.47 1.80 19.26
CA LEU A 99 -13.61 3.16 19.75
C LEU A 99 -15.05 3.64 19.54
N HIS A 100 -15.73 3.97 20.62
CA HIS A 100 -17.05 4.61 20.65
C HIS A 100 -16.85 6.12 20.67
N VAL A 101 -17.23 6.80 19.60
CA VAL A 101 -17.07 8.24 19.43
C VAL A 101 -18.45 8.88 19.51
N ARG A 102 -18.69 9.64 20.56
CA ARG A 102 -19.98 10.27 20.81
C ARG A 102 -19.85 11.78 20.82
N VAL A 103 -20.84 12.46 20.24
CA VAL A 103 -21.04 13.90 20.36
C VAL A 103 -22.43 14.19 20.92
N THR A 104 -22.56 15.27 21.70
CA THR A 104 -23.84 15.72 22.31
C THR A 104 -23.92 17.23 22.17
N ALA A 105 -24.99 17.76 21.56
CA ALA A 105 -25.22 19.18 21.44
C ALA A 105 -25.51 19.77 22.85
N THR A 106 -24.70 20.72 23.29
CA THR A 106 -24.79 21.32 24.61
C THR A 106 -25.30 22.76 24.62
N GLU A 107 -25.02 23.50 23.56
CA GLU A 107 -25.36 24.91 23.46
C GLU A 107 -25.59 25.29 21.99
N LYS A 108 -26.59 26.17 21.76
CA LYS A 108 -26.81 26.85 20.47
C LYS A 108 -26.54 28.33 20.68
N ARG A 109 -25.75 28.90 19.76
CA ARG A 109 -25.34 30.32 19.75
C ARG A 109 -25.80 31.03 18.48
N PRO A 110 -25.81 32.37 18.45
CA PRO A 110 -26.03 33.11 17.19
C PRO A 110 -25.12 32.65 16.06
N ASP A 111 -25.44 33.05 14.84
CA ASP A 111 -24.66 32.75 13.63
C ASP A 111 -24.51 31.23 13.35
N ASN A 112 -25.56 30.46 13.59
CA ASN A 112 -25.67 28.98 13.45
C ASN A 112 -24.58 28.20 14.20
N ILE A 113 -23.99 28.76 15.23
CA ILE A 113 -22.98 28.08 16.03
C ILE A 113 -23.65 27.09 17.01
N VAL A 114 -23.14 25.87 17.06
CA VAL A 114 -23.54 24.84 18.03
C VAL A 114 -22.27 24.28 18.68
N LEU A 115 -22.32 24.15 20.00
CA LEU A 115 -21.32 23.48 20.80
C LEU A 115 -21.73 22.03 21.03
N PHE A 116 -20.74 21.15 20.86
CA PHE A 116 -20.89 19.72 21.12
C PHE A 116 -19.84 19.26 22.13
N ASP A 117 -20.29 18.67 23.25
CA ASP A 117 -19.40 17.83 24.02
C ASP A 117 -19.06 16.58 23.21
N MET A 118 -17.78 16.20 23.22
CA MET A 118 -17.33 14.99 22.55
C MET A 118 -16.58 14.08 23.50
N SER A 119 -16.74 12.80 23.31
CA SER A 119 -15.96 11.78 24.01
C SER A 119 -15.62 10.60 23.12
N VAL A 120 -14.44 10.02 23.35
CA VAL A 120 -14.06 8.74 22.78
C VAL A 120 -13.80 7.77 23.93
N THR A 121 -14.49 6.64 23.91
CA THR A 121 -14.31 5.55 24.87
C THR A 121 -13.91 4.27 24.17
N ARG A 122 -13.06 3.47 24.82
CA ARG A 122 -12.74 2.11 24.34
C ARG A 122 -13.90 1.16 24.66
N GLY A 123 -14.00 0.02 23.99
CA GLY A 123 -15.04 -0.97 24.19
C GLY A 123 -15.16 -1.52 25.62
N ASP A 124 -14.11 -1.41 26.43
CA ASP A 124 -14.11 -1.75 27.87
C ASP A 124 -14.63 -0.62 28.78
N GLY A 125 -15.07 0.51 28.19
CA GLY A 125 -15.55 1.69 28.92
C GLY A 125 -14.47 2.70 29.31
N THR A 126 -13.17 2.42 29.03
CA THR A 126 -12.09 3.36 29.31
C THR A 126 -12.23 4.62 28.46
N ARG A 127 -12.27 5.80 29.11
CA ARG A 127 -12.31 7.09 28.42
C ARG A 127 -10.91 7.43 27.90
N LEU A 128 -10.82 7.70 26.59
CA LEU A 128 -9.57 8.00 25.90
C LEU A 128 -9.42 9.49 25.63
N VAL A 129 -10.50 10.13 25.18
CA VAL A 129 -10.52 11.55 24.82
C VAL A 129 -11.82 12.17 25.29
N GLU A 130 -11.74 13.42 25.72
CA GLU A 130 -12.88 14.30 25.93
C GLU A 130 -12.59 15.70 25.40
N GLY A 131 -13.61 16.48 25.09
CA GLY A 131 -13.43 17.83 24.61
C GLY A 131 -14.73 18.48 24.16
N VAL A 132 -14.61 19.68 23.59
CA VAL A 132 -15.73 20.45 23.07
C VAL A 132 -15.41 20.87 21.64
N ALA A 133 -16.35 20.60 20.75
CA ALA A 133 -16.35 21.08 19.37
C ALA A 133 -17.29 22.27 19.23
N GLU A 134 -16.84 23.35 18.61
CA GLU A 134 -17.65 24.44 18.15
C GLU A 134 -17.77 24.36 16.64
N VAL A 135 -18.99 24.27 16.13
CA VAL A 135 -19.23 24.15 14.69
C VAL A 135 -20.29 25.12 14.21
N ALA A 136 -20.16 25.59 12.98
CA ALA A 136 -21.25 26.21 12.25
C ALA A 136 -22.09 25.10 11.62
N ALA A 137 -23.37 25.00 12.07
CA ALA A 137 -24.31 24.05 11.53
C ALA A 137 -24.92 24.56 10.23
N PRO A 138 -25.22 23.69 9.25
CA PRO A 138 -25.87 24.11 8.01
C PRO A 138 -27.27 24.68 8.26
N THR A 139 -27.64 25.66 7.47
CA THR A 139 -29.00 26.28 7.53
C THR A 139 -29.94 25.70 6.47
N GLU A 140 -29.38 25.01 5.48
CA GLU A 140 -30.11 24.35 4.42
C GLU A 140 -29.97 22.83 4.47
N LEU A 141 -30.94 22.12 3.90
CA LEU A 141 -30.89 20.67 3.79
C LEU A 141 -29.88 20.28 2.69
N ILE A 142 -28.94 19.42 3.03
CA ILE A 142 -27.92 18.88 2.12
C ILE A 142 -28.03 17.37 2.12
N GLU A 143 -28.14 16.79 0.93
CA GLU A 143 -28.07 15.35 0.70
C GLU A 143 -26.72 15.00 0.09
N PHE A 144 -26.07 13.97 0.62
CA PHE A 144 -24.79 13.50 0.14
C PHE A 144 -24.76 11.99 0.06
N ASP A 145 -24.21 11.46 -1.04
CA ASP A 145 -23.94 10.04 -1.19
C ASP A 145 -22.42 9.80 -1.10
N SER A 146 -22.02 9.04 -0.08
CA SER A 146 -20.61 8.69 0.15
C SER A 146 -20.15 7.46 -0.66
N SER A 147 -21.03 6.85 -1.46
CA SER A 147 -20.67 5.66 -2.26
C SER A 147 -19.59 5.94 -3.32
N ASP A 148 -19.45 7.20 -3.75
CA ASP A 148 -18.47 7.62 -4.75
C ASP A 148 -17.08 7.93 -4.19
N ILE A 149 -16.89 7.82 -2.86
CA ILE A 149 -15.57 8.03 -2.26
C ILE A 149 -14.68 6.82 -2.60
N PRO A 150 -13.57 7.02 -3.34
CA PRO A 150 -12.69 5.90 -3.70
C PRO A 150 -12.05 5.27 -2.46
N ALA A 151 -11.91 3.95 -2.48
CA ALA A 151 -11.18 3.25 -1.43
C ALA A 151 -9.69 3.59 -1.48
N ILE A 152 -9.07 3.75 -0.30
CA ILE A 152 -7.62 3.88 -0.16
C ILE A 152 -7.05 2.49 0.12
N LEU A 153 -6.10 2.05 -0.72
CA LEU A 153 -5.39 0.80 -0.57
C LEU A 153 -4.00 1.07 -0.01
N VAL A 154 -3.69 0.50 1.16
CA VAL A 154 -2.36 0.60 1.77
C VAL A 154 -1.56 -0.64 1.40
N GLN A 155 -0.61 -0.50 0.47
CA GLN A 155 0.29 -1.58 0.06
C GLN A 155 1.52 -1.60 0.98
N ARG A 156 1.81 -2.74 1.59
CA ARG A 156 2.95 -2.90 2.52
C ARG A 156 4.07 -3.78 1.98
N HIS A 157 3.80 -4.60 0.98
CA HIS A 157 4.75 -5.54 0.36
C HIS A 157 5.57 -6.39 1.36
N ARG A 158 5.03 -6.64 2.57
CA ARG A 158 5.78 -7.28 3.67
C ARG A 158 6.27 -8.69 3.33
N HIS A 159 5.39 -9.49 2.76
CA HIS A 159 5.73 -10.88 2.40
C HIS A 159 6.70 -10.91 1.23
N PHE A 160 6.49 -10.02 0.26
CA PHE A 160 7.39 -9.87 -0.89
C PHE A 160 8.78 -9.40 -0.44
N ASN A 161 8.86 -8.33 0.36
CA ASN A 161 10.13 -7.83 0.90
C ASN A 161 10.88 -8.90 1.71
N ARG A 162 10.16 -9.66 2.56
CA ARG A 162 10.78 -10.78 3.30
C ARG A 162 11.34 -11.86 2.37
N MET A 163 10.65 -12.17 1.28
CA MET A 163 11.15 -13.10 0.27
C MET A 163 12.43 -12.58 -0.40
N ILE A 164 12.47 -11.31 -0.77
CA ILE A 164 13.64 -10.65 -1.36
C ILE A 164 14.82 -10.72 -0.38
N GLU A 165 14.62 -10.35 0.89
CA GLU A 165 15.69 -10.41 1.90
C GLU A 165 16.21 -11.84 2.12
N LEU A 166 15.34 -12.85 2.12
CA LEU A 166 15.78 -14.25 2.16
C LEU A 166 16.54 -14.65 0.90
N ALA A 167 16.12 -14.22 -0.27
CA ALA A 167 16.78 -14.53 -1.53
C ALA A 167 18.18 -13.88 -1.61
N LYS A 168 18.36 -12.67 -1.08
CA LYS A 168 19.68 -12.00 -1.00
C LYS A 168 20.73 -12.74 -0.19
N THR A 169 20.33 -13.66 0.70
CA THR A 169 21.28 -14.51 1.43
C THR A 169 21.87 -15.63 0.57
N LEU A 170 21.32 -15.86 -0.63
CA LEU A 170 21.75 -16.88 -1.57
C LEU A 170 22.65 -16.27 -2.66
N PRO A 171 23.52 -17.06 -3.30
CA PRO A 171 24.26 -16.57 -4.45
C PRO A 171 23.32 -16.15 -5.59
N ALA A 172 23.63 -15.02 -6.23
CA ALA A 172 22.87 -14.54 -7.40
C ALA A 172 22.75 -15.63 -8.47
N LEU A 173 21.55 -15.82 -9.00
CA LEU A 173 21.25 -16.91 -9.94
C LEU A 173 21.67 -16.52 -11.38
N PRO A 174 22.61 -17.21 -12.03
CA PRO A 174 22.91 -16.97 -13.45
C PRO A 174 21.66 -17.18 -14.30
N THR A 175 21.22 -16.13 -15.01
CA THR A 175 19.92 -16.10 -15.69
C THR A 175 20.06 -15.57 -17.11
N ALA A 176 19.59 -16.33 -18.10
CA ALA A 176 19.45 -15.83 -19.46
C ALA A 176 18.14 -15.04 -19.59
N VAL A 177 18.21 -13.79 -20.03
CA VAL A 177 17.05 -12.93 -20.25
C VAL A 177 16.79 -12.83 -21.75
N ALA A 178 15.74 -13.47 -22.22
CA ALA A 178 15.42 -13.57 -23.64
C ALA A 178 14.58 -12.37 -24.10
N ALA A 179 15.09 -11.60 -25.06
CA ALA A 179 14.50 -10.41 -25.66
C ALA A 179 14.05 -9.35 -24.64
N PRO A 180 14.95 -8.80 -23.79
CA PRO A 180 14.61 -7.67 -22.92
C PRO A 180 14.75 -6.34 -23.68
N ASP A 181 14.01 -6.20 -24.79
CA ASP A 181 14.19 -5.14 -25.77
C ASP A 181 13.09 -4.04 -25.71
N ASP A 182 12.42 -3.96 -24.57
CA ASP A 182 11.54 -2.85 -24.17
C ASP A 182 11.88 -2.38 -22.74
N PRO A 183 11.54 -1.13 -22.37
CA PRO A 183 11.88 -0.57 -21.06
C PRO A 183 11.40 -1.42 -19.88
N ASN A 184 10.18 -1.94 -19.91
CA ASN A 184 9.62 -2.67 -18.77
C ASN A 184 10.32 -4.00 -18.51
N SER A 185 10.60 -4.77 -19.59
CA SER A 185 11.27 -6.07 -19.45
C SER A 185 12.74 -5.93 -19.08
N LEU A 186 13.41 -4.89 -19.61
CA LEU A 186 14.79 -4.58 -19.27
C LEU A 186 14.90 -4.11 -17.81
N GLU A 187 14.04 -3.16 -17.39
CA GLU A 187 14.02 -2.64 -16.03
C GLU A 187 13.84 -3.76 -14.99
N GLY A 188 12.90 -4.69 -15.25
CA GLY A 188 12.70 -5.85 -14.37
C GLY A 188 13.93 -6.73 -14.22
N ALA A 189 14.67 -6.98 -15.29
CA ALA A 189 15.91 -7.75 -15.25
C ALA A 189 17.03 -7.01 -14.52
N LEU A 190 17.22 -5.71 -14.80
CA LEU A 190 18.23 -4.88 -14.16
C LEU A 190 17.93 -4.66 -12.67
N MET A 191 16.66 -4.47 -12.30
CA MET A 191 16.23 -4.39 -10.90
C MET A 191 16.59 -5.67 -10.15
N ALA A 192 16.28 -6.85 -10.69
CA ALA A 192 16.62 -8.12 -10.06
C ALA A 192 18.14 -8.31 -9.93
N ALA A 193 18.92 -7.79 -10.88
CA ALA A 193 20.38 -7.82 -10.82
C ALA A 193 20.93 -6.88 -9.73
N ARG A 194 20.42 -5.66 -9.63
CA ARG A 194 20.80 -4.67 -8.58
C ARG A 194 20.48 -5.19 -7.18
N GLU A 195 19.35 -5.89 -7.03
CA GLU A 195 18.98 -6.54 -5.77
C GLU A 195 19.85 -7.79 -5.45
N GLY A 196 20.78 -8.17 -6.34
CA GLY A 196 21.65 -9.33 -6.16
C GLY A 196 20.94 -10.68 -6.31
N LEU A 197 19.76 -10.72 -6.92
CA LEU A 197 18.96 -11.93 -7.10
C LEU A 197 19.43 -12.74 -8.32
N ILE A 198 19.82 -12.06 -9.39
CA ILE A 198 20.29 -12.70 -10.63
C ILE A 198 21.60 -12.10 -11.14
N MET A 199 22.31 -12.90 -11.93
CA MET A 199 23.37 -12.45 -12.84
C MET A 199 22.84 -12.62 -14.27
N PRO A 200 22.35 -11.54 -14.91
CA PRO A 200 21.71 -11.64 -16.21
C PRO A 200 22.72 -11.73 -17.34
N ILE A 201 22.39 -12.56 -18.34
CA ILE A 201 22.94 -12.49 -19.70
C ILE A 201 21.79 -12.01 -20.58
N LEU A 202 21.92 -10.82 -21.16
CA LEU A 202 20.90 -10.20 -22.01
C LEU A 202 21.01 -10.76 -23.44
N ILE A 203 19.94 -11.28 -24.00
CA ILE A 203 19.93 -11.93 -25.32
C ILE A 203 18.82 -11.31 -26.15
N GLY A 204 19.16 -10.64 -27.24
CA GLY A 204 18.17 -9.98 -28.10
C GLY A 204 18.83 -8.96 -29.01
N ALA A 205 18.02 -8.22 -29.76
CA ALA A 205 18.52 -7.17 -30.66
C ALA A 205 19.26 -6.08 -29.87
N LYS A 206 20.54 -6.00 -30.00
CA LYS A 206 21.42 -5.08 -29.28
C LYS A 206 20.93 -3.64 -29.40
N SER A 207 20.59 -3.21 -30.60
CA SER A 207 20.13 -1.85 -30.86
C SER A 207 18.84 -1.49 -30.08
N ARG A 208 17.90 -2.44 -29.93
CA ARG A 208 16.65 -2.24 -29.18
C ARG A 208 16.91 -2.25 -27.66
N ILE A 209 17.77 -3.17 -27.18
CA ILE A 209 18.16 -3.23 -25.77
C ILE A 209 18.88 -1.95 -25.36
N GLU A 210 19.83 -1.45 -26.19
CA GLU A 210 20.51 -0.18 -25.92
C GLU A 210 19.57 1.04 -25.96
N ALA A 211 18.57 1.02 -26.85
CA ALA A 211 17.55 2.06 -26.88
C ALA A 211 16.68 2.05 -25.60
N ALA A 212 16.24 0.87 -25.14
CA ALA A 212 15.50 0.71 -23.90
C ALA A 212 16.33 1.14 -22.67
N ALA A 213 17.61 0.78 -22.63
CA ALA A 213 18.52 1.19 -21.55
C ALA A 213 18.71 2.72 -21.51
N LYS A 214 18.82 3.36 -22.67
CA LYS A 214 18.91 4.82 -22.77
C LYS A 214 17.65 5.52 -22.28
N GLU A 215 16.47 4.96 -22.55
CA GLU A 215 15.19 5.51 -22.04
C GLU A 215 15.12 5.42 -20.50
N LEU A 216 15.70 4.36 -19.92
CA LEU A 216 15.77 4.14 -18.49
C LEU A 216 16.93 4.84 -17.77
N ASP A 217 17.83 5.49 -18.53
CA ASP A 217 19.10 6.06 -18.01
C ASP A 217 19.98 5.01 -17.32
N GLU A 218 20.03 3.78 -17.89
CA GLU A 218 20.75 2.63 -17.35
C GLU A 218 22.03 2.31 -18.13
N ASP A 219 23.10 1.91 -17.39
CA ASP A 219 24.37 1.44 -17.98
C ASP A 219 24.35 -0.08 -18.14
N LEU A 220 24.54 -0.55 -19.36
CA LEU A 220 24.63 -1.98 -19.68
C LEU A 220 26.06 -2.52 -19.57
N GLY A 221 27.07 -1.68 -19.36
CA GLY A 221 28.48 -2.10 -19.33
C GLY A 221 28.82 -3.28 -18.40
N PRO A 222 28.16 -3.41 -17.22
CA PRO A 222 28.39 -4.56 -16.34
C PRO A 222 27.84 -5.90 -16.83
N TYR A 223 26.99 -5.91 -17.86
CA TYR A 223 26.22 -7.10 -18.25
C TYR A 223 26.69 -7.67 -19.60
N GLU A 224 26.74 -8.99 -19.69
CA GLU A 224 26.97 -9.68 -20.97
C GLU A 224 25.74 -9.52 -21.85
N LEU A 225 25.95 -9.10 -23.12
CA LEU A 225 24.91 -8.97 -24.13
C LEU A 225 25.23 -9.84 -25.32
N ILE A 226 24.31 -10.72 -25.72
CA ILE A 226 24.38 -11.55 -26.92
C ILE A 226 23.41 -10.96 -27.94
N ASP A 227 23.95 -10.47 -29.06
CA ASP A 227 23.21 -9.81 -30.13
C ASP A 227 22.50 -10.82 -31.02
N ILE A 228 21.17 -10.90 -30.94
CA ILE A 228 20.33 -11.78 -31.75
C ILE A 228 19.04 -11.01 -32.08
N GLU A 229 18.82 -10.73 -33.37
CA GLU A 229 17.69 -9.91 -33.83
C GLU A 229 16.33 -10.63 -33.72
N ASP A 230 16.29 -11.93 -33.97
CA ASP A 230 15.07 -12.73 -33.96
C ASP A 230 14.73 -13.23 -32.57
N GLU A 231 13.47 -12.99 -32.11
CA GLU A 231 13.00 -13.39 -30.76
C GLU A 231 12.98 -14.91 -30.55
N MET A 232 12.69 -15.69 -31.59
CA MET A 232 12.69 -17.14 -31.51
C MET A 232 14.13 -17.66 -31.37
N GLU A 233 15.07 -17.09 -32.10
CA GLU A 233 16.49 -17.44 -31.99
C GLU A 233 17.03 -17.01 -30.61
N ALA A 234 16.66 -15.83 -30.09
CA ALA A 234 17.01 -15.38 -28.74
C ALA A 234 16.49 -16.34 -27.65
N ALA A 235 15.24 -16.79 -27.77
CA ALA A 235 14.67 -17.80 -26.87
C ALA A 235 15.42 -19.16 -27.01
N GLY A 236 15.79 -19.56 -28.21
CA GLY A 236 16.60 -20.76 -28.45
C GLY A 236 17.99 -20.68 -27.83
N CYS A 237 18.66 -19.53 -27.97
CA CYS A 237 19.96 -19.24 -27.34
C CYS A 237 19.85 -19.32 -25.80
N ALA A 238 18.82 -18.72 -25.21
CA ALA A 238 18.62 -18.77 -23.75
C ALA A 238 18.53 -20.23 -23.24
N VAL A 239 17.83 -21.11 -23.97
CA VAL A 239 17.77 -22.55 -23.65
C VAL A 239 19.09 -23.25 -23.85
N ALA A 240 19.85 -22.91 -24.91
CA ALA A 240 21.19 -23.48 -25.16
C ALA A 240 22.16 -23.15 -24.01
N LEU A 241 22.15 -21.92 -23.50
CA LEU A 241 22.99 -21.52 -22.35
C LEU A 241 22.70 -22.33 -21.07
N VAL A 242 21.47 -22.83 -20.89
CA VAL A 242 21.14 -23.76 -19.79
C VAL A 242 21.84 -25.11 -20.01
N HIS A 243 21.84 -25.63 -21.23
CA HIS A 243 22.52 -26.89 -21.55
C HIS A 243 24.06 -26.78 -21.41
N GLU A 244 24.62 -25.61 -21.73
CA GLU A 244 26.03 -25.30 -21.54
C GLU A 244 26.42 -25.13 -20.06
N GLY A 245 25.44 -25.05 -19.16
CA GLY A 245 25.65 -24.82 -17.72
C GLY A 245 26.07 -23.39 -17.38
N ARG A 246 25.97 -22.45 -18.33
CA ARG A 246 26.28 -21.03 -18.12
C ARG A 246 25.22 -20.32 -17.32
N VAL A 247 23.98 -20.73 -17.45
CA VAL A 247 22.83 -20.20 -16.68
C VAL A 247 22.03 -21.32 -16.05
N LYS A 248 21.27 -21.00 -15.02
CA LYS A 248 20.40 -21.93 -14.28
C LYS A 248 18.91 -21.57 -14.39
N ALA A 249 18.62 -20.38 -14.92
CA ALA A 249 17.26 -19.90 -15.14
C ALA A 249 17.16 -19.20 -16.48
N VAL A 250 15.93 -19.16 -17.02
CA VAL A 250 15.57 -18.35 -18.18
C VAL A 250 14.47 -17.39 -17.77
N MET A 251 14.68 -16.11 -18.02
CA MET A 251 13.72 -15.03 -17.79
C MET A 251 13.15 -14.58 -19.14
N LYS A 252 11.83 -14.42 -19.21
CA LYS A 252 11.15 -13.90 -20.38
C LYS A 252 11.21 -12.38 -20.38
N GLY A 253 11.71 -11.79 -21.44
CA GLY A 253 11.59 -10.37 -21.74
C GLY A 253 10.34 -10.05 -22.56
N HIS A 254 10.47 -9.24 -23.58
CA HIS A 254 9.41 -8.76 -24.47
C HIS A 254 9.20 -9.72 -25.67
N LEU A 255 8.86 -10.97 -25.39
CA LEU A 255 8.50 -11.94 -26.44
C LEU A 255 7.22 -12.69 -26.04
N HIS A 256 6.54 -13.30 -27.03
CA HIS A 256 5.37 -14.13 -26.73
C HIS A 256 5.76 -15.35 -25.90
N THR A 257 4.93 -15.70 -24.91
CA THR A 257 5.21 -16.83 -23.99
C THR A 257 5.34 -18.16 -24.75
N ASP A 258 4.59 -18.36 -25.82
CA ASP A 258 4.66 -19.54 -26.66
C ASP A 258 6.00 -19.65 -27.40
N HIS A 259 6.63 -18.55 -27.79
CA HIS A 259 7.97 -18.55 -28.40
C HIS A 259 9.01 -19.14 -27.43
N LEU A 260 9.02 -18.67 -26.18
CA LEU A 260 9.92 -19.22 -25.17
C LEU A 260 9.58 -20.67 -24.85
N LEU A 261 8.30 -20.96 -24.59
CA LEU A 261 7.86 -22.31 -24.24
C LEU A 261 8.09 -23.31 -25.36
N HIS A 262 8.03 -22.92 -26.64
CA HIS A 262 8.39 -23.78 -27.77
C HIS A 262 9.79 -24.40 -27.58
N HIS A 263 10.79 -23.59 -27.21
CA HIS A 263 12.14 -24.09 -26.98
C HIS A 263 12.27 -24.85 -25.66
N VAL A 264 11.61 -24.41 -24.61
CA VAL A 264 11.65 -25.07 -23.28
C VAL A 264 11.05 -26.47 -23.31
N VAL A 265 9.90 -26.66 -24.02
CA VAL A 265 9.19 -27.95 -24.04
C VAL A 265 9.62 -28.87 -25.18
N LYS A 266 10.50 -28.44 -26.07
CA LYS A 266 11.00 -29.23 -27.19
C LYS A 266 11.54 -30.58 -26.71
N ARG A 267 11.26 -31.65 -27.47
CA ARG A 267 11.67 -33.02 -27.07
C ARG A 267 13.17 -33.19 -27.10
N ASP A 268 13.80 -32.71 -28.16
CA ASP A 268 15.24 -32.76 -28.35
C ASP A 268 15.80 -31.34 -28.25
N GLY A 269 16.73 -31.12 -27.31
CA GLY A 269 17.34 -29.83 -27.05
C GLY A 269 16.50 -28.86 -26.19
N GLY A 270 15.34 -29.27 -25.68
CA GLY A 270 14.57 -28.50 -24.72
C GLY A 270 14.93 -28.82 -23.25
N LEU A 271 14.28 -28.19 -22.29
CA LEU A 271 14.55 -28.35 -20.86
C LEU A 271 13.63 -29.38 -20.17
N ARG A 272 13.02 -30.26 -20.96
CA ARG A 272 12.08 -31.29 -20.42
C ARG A 272 12.81 -32.26 -19.52
N THR A 273 12.19 -32.56 -18.37
CA THR A 273 12.60 -33.61 -17.45
C THR A 273 11.49 -34.67 -17.32
N LYS A 274 11.65 -35.63 -16.39
CA LYS A 274 10.59 -36.59 -16.02
C LYS A 274 9.46 -35.95 -15.21
N ARG A 275 9.64 -34.69 -14.75
CA ARG A 275 8.63 -33.93 -13.99
C ARG A 275 7.71 -33.17 -14.93
N ARG A 276 6.49 -32.93 -14.51
CA ARG A 276 5.58 -32.03 -15.21
C ARG A 276 6.00 -30.58 -14.97
N ILE A 277 5.79 -29.74 -15.98
CA ILE A 277 5.88 -28.29 -15.82
C ILE A 277 4.73 -27.88 -14.89
N SER A 278 5.03 -27.08 -13.88
CA SER A 278 4.05 -26.43 -13.03
C SER A 278 4.21 -24.92 -13.16
N HIS A 279 3.13 -24.21 -12.92
CA HIS A 279 3.10 -22.75 -12.88
C HIS A 279 2.81 -22.30 -11.45
N VAL A 280 3.64 -21.39 -10.93
CA VAL A 280 3.48 -20.80 -9.59
C VAL A 280 3.40 -19.30 -9.75
N PHE A 281 2.33 -18.70 -9.24
CA PHE A 281 2.21 -17.26 -9.10
C PHE A 281 2.63 -16.85 -7.70
N VAL A 282 3.51 -15.86 -7.61
CA VAL A 282 3.80 -15.16 -6.37
C VAL A 282 3.05 -13.84 -6.42
N MET A 283 2.06 -13.68 -5.55
CA MET A 283 1.23 -12.48 -5.49
C MET A 283 1.37 -11.83 -4.12
N ASP A 284 1.57 -10.52 -4.13
CA ASP A 284 1.50 -9.69 -2.93
C ASP A 284 0.12 -9.02 -2.92
N ILE A 285 -0.76 -9.56 -2.07
CA ILE A 285 -2.15 -9.09 -1.97
C ILE A 285 -2.22 -8.19 -0.74
N PRO A 286 -2.70 -6.93 -0.90
CA PRO A 286 -2.85 -5.96 0.19
C PRO A 286 -3.85 -6.41 1.24
#